data_22049eed6101b42f90a15083940708ab
#
_entry.id   22049eed6101b42f90a15083940708ab
#
_cell.length_a   1.000
_cell.length_b   1.000
_cell.length_c   1.000
_cell.angle_alpha   90.00
_cell.angle_beta   90.00
_cell.angle_gamma   90.00
#
_symmetry.space_group_name_H-M   'P 1'
#
loop_
_entity.id
_entity.type
_entity.pdbx_description
1 polymer ?
#
loop_
_entity_poly.entity_id
_entity_poly.type
_entity_poly.pdbx_seq_one_letter_code
_entity_poly.pdbx_strand_id
1 'polypeptide(L)'
;QYSYDVEFGLKYYGARFYDSAVGRFVQADSLVPSGTQGWDRYAYANNSPILYNDPSGHVGCKAGQRCPLPPPQDARDLTQWTVAAAVDIAESVEMSIIAQQNSDGGPGGKIAAWLFFASMVGDGQKYDVKDKIELKLGQTIKLDDQWYEFSTPGNILYGFYGLAAGFTKQELHAGAGVAQWLDHINEGAKIGDWSTLLDTSDDYYAIEFGFFLSIPSPIRR
;
A
#
# COMPACT_ATOMS: atom_id res chain seq x y z
N GLN A 1 3.64 -20.96 19.32
CA GLN A 1 4.59 -21.70 20.14
C GLN A 1 5.98 -21.45 19.56
N TYR A 2 6.82 -20.73 20.30
CA TYR A 2 8.20 -20.46 19.87
C TYR A 2 9.05 -21.72 20.10
N SER A 3 9.80 -22.16 19.08
CA SER A 3 10.83 -23.19 19.28
C SER A 3 12.18 -22.50 19.44
N TYR A 4 12.98 -22.99 20.37
CA TYR A 4 14.32 -22.52 20.64
C TYR A 4 15.32 -23.53 20.11
N ASP A 5 16.21 -23.09 19.22
CA ASP A 5 17.34 -23.91 18.79
C ASP A 5 18.51 -23.69 19.75
N VAL A 6 18.74 -24.68 20.60
CA VAL A 6 19.76 -24.61 21.65
C VAL A 6 21.19 -24.66 21.08
N GLU A 7 21.36 -25.27 19.92
CA GLU A 7 22.67 -25.44 19.29
C GLU A 7 23.20 -24.14 18.72
N PHE A 8 22.32 -23.35 18.09
CA PHE A 8 22.68 -22.09 17.46
C PHE A 8 22.25 -20.84 18.26
N GLY A 9 21.57 -21.01 19.38
CA GLY A 9 21.07 -19.89 20.18
C GLY A 9 19.96 -19.06 19.52
N LEU A 10 19.35 -19.58 18.45
CA LEU A 10 18.34 -18.90 17.67
C LEU A 10 16.92 -19.20 18.21
N LYS A 11 16.02 -18.24 18.07
CA LYS A 11 14.60 -18.38 18.40
C LYS A 11 13.76 -18.38 17.13
N TYR A 12 12.96 -19.42 16.93
CA TYR A 12 12.04 -19.46 15.79
C TYR A 12 10.73 -18.73 16.11
N TYR A 13 10.39 -17.74 15.29
CA TYR A 13 9.21 -16.86 15.41
C TYR A 13 8.15 -17.18 14.33
N GLY A 14 7.92 -18.44 14.04
CA GLY A 14 6.91 -18.86 13.06
C GLY A 14 7.40 -18.86 11.61
N ALA A 15 7.94 -17.74 11.11
CA ALA A 15 8.45 -17.62 9.74
C ALA A 15 9.96 -17.51 9.67
N ARG A 16 10.60 -16.90 10.70
CA ARG A 16 12.04 -16.58 10.68
C ARG A 16 12.72 -16.96 11.98
N PHE A 17 14.01 -17.18 11.90
CA PHE A 17 14.86 -17.31 13.08
C PHE A 17 15.38 -15.95 13.54
N TYR A 18 15.22 -15.67 14.82
CA TYR A 18 15.68 -14.46 15.49
C TYR A 18 16.96 -14.76 16.29
N ASP A 19 17.97 -13.93 16.09
CA ASP A 19 19.20 -13.93 16.84
C ASP A 19 19.13 -12.90 17.97
N SER A 20 19.09 -13.39 19.20
CA SER A 20 19.00 -12.53 20.39
C SER A 20 20.29 -11.74 20.65
N ALA A 21 21.44 -12.19 20.13
CA ALA A 21 22.72 -11.53 20.34
C ALA A 21 22.84 -10.27 19.44
N VAL A 22 22.21 -10.31 18.27
CA VAL A 22 22.22 -9.19 17.31
C VAL A 22 20.93 -8.38 17.36
N GLY A 23 19.85 -8.93 17.94
CA GLY A 23 18.56 -8.28 18.03
C GLY A 23 17.79 -8.23 16.70
N ARG A 24 18.05 -9.15 15.77
CA ARG A 24 17.51 -9.16 14.41
C ARG A 24 17.15 -10.56 13.95
N PHE A 25 16.36 -10.65 12.88
CA PHE A 25 16.16 -11.89 12.15
C PHE A 25 17.42 -12.25 11.33
N VAL A 26 17.72 -13.53 11.21
CA VAL A 26 18.86 -14.01 10.41
C VAL A 26 18.51 -14.19 8.93
N GLN A 27 17.22 -14.14 8.59
CA GLN A 27 16.71 -14.17 7.21
C GLN A 27 15.98 -12.88 6.90
N ALA A 28 16.06 -12.46 5.63
CA ALA A 28 15.25 -11.37 5.12
C ALA A 28 13.76 -11.75 5.17
N ASP A 29 12.90 -10.81 5.48
CA ASP A 29 11.46 -11.03 5.41
C ASP A 29 11.03 -11.37 3.98
N SER A 30 10.19 -12.38 3.82
CA SER A 30 9.51 -12.65 2.54
C SER A 30 8.31 -11.72 2.34
N LEU A 31 7.74 -11.19 3.43
CA LEU A 31 6.84 -10.06 3.41
C LEU A 31 7.66 -8.78 3.32
N VAL A 32 7.37 -7.97 2.32
CA VAL A 32 7.93 -6.62 2.24
C VAL A 32 6.83 -5.66 2.68
N PRO A 33 6.84 -5.20 3.94
CA PRO A 33 5.91 -4.16 4.34
C PRO A 33 6.18 -2.93 3.50
N SER A 34 5.14 -2.24 3.12
CA SER A 34 5.24 -0.95 2.46
C SER A 34 5.94 0.07 3.37
N GLY A 35 6.50 1.10 2.78
CA GLY A 35 7.20 2.15 3.51
C GLY A 35 8.64 1.83 3.89
N THR A 36 9.19 2.64 4.79
CA THR A 36 10.60 2.55 5.24
C THR A 36 10.93 1.22 5.93
N GLN A 37 9.94 0.54 6.47
CA GLN A 37 10.09 -0.79 7.08
C GLN A 37 10.49 -1.86 6.05
N GLY A 38 9.99 -1.77 4.82
CA GLY A 38 10.34 -2.69 3.75
C GLY A 38 11.83 -2.65 3.35
N TRP A 39 12.53 -1.59 3.70
CA TRP A 39 13.97 -1.44 3.44
C TRP A 39 14.83 -2.19 4.47
N ASP A 40 14.31 -2.41 5.67
CA ASP A 40 15.00 -3.19 6.70
C ASP A 40 14.32 -4.54 6.94
N ARG A 41 14.45 -5.43 5.96
CA ARG A 41 13.83 -6.76 5.96
C ARG A 41 14.30 -7.71 7.06
N TYR A 42 15.32 -7.33 7.82
CA TYR A 42 15.87 -8.09 8.94
C TYR A 42 15.43 -7.54 10.29
N ALA A 43 14.70 -6.43 10.31
CA ALA A 43 14.26 -5.81 11.55
C ALA A 43 13.31 -6.71 12.34
N TYR A 44 13.51 -6.76 13.65
CA TYR A 44 12.55 -7.33 14.60
C TYR A 44 11.70 -6.21 15.19
N ALA A 45 10.38 -6.42 15.20
CA ALA A 45 9.42 -5.54 15.87
C ALA A 45 9.61 -4.04 15.50
N ASN A 46 9.84 -3.76 14.21
CA ASN A 46 10.05 -2.40 13.68
C ASN A 46 11.24 -1.67 14.35
N ASN A 47 12.29 -2.37 14.74
CA ASN A 47 13.41 -1.87 15.54
C ASN A 47 12.98 -1.23 16.88
N SER A 48 11.79 -1.55 17.39
CA SER A 48 11.23 -1.00 18.62
C SER A 48 10.65 -2.12 19.52
N PRO A 49 11.46 -3.05 19.99
CA PRO A 49 11.01 -4.25 20.69
C PRO A 49 10.37 -4.00 22.08
N ILE A 50 10.46 -2.79 22.58
CA ILE A 50 9.79 -2.36 23.82
C ILE A 50 8.31 -2.04 23.55
N LEU A 51 7.99 -1.54 22.35
CA LEU A 51 6.62 -1.11 21.96
C LEU A 51 5.89 -2.17 21.15
N TYR A 52 6.63 -3.00 20.44
CA TYR A 52 6.10 -3.97 19.48
C TYR A 52 6.64 -5.36 19.79
N ASN A 53 5.84 -6.35 19.43
CA ASN A 53 6.20 -7.75 19.42
C ASN A 53 5.90 -8.31 18.03
N ASP A 54 6.70 -9.25 17.53
CA ASP A 54 6.47 -9.91 16.24
C ASP A 54 6.25 -11.40 16.43
N PRO A 55 5.02 -11.84 16.74
CA PRO A 55 4.73 -13.25 17.00
C PRO A 55 4.74 -14.11 15.74
N SER A 56 4.60 -13.52 14.57
CA SER A 56 4.54 -14.21 13.28
C SER A 56 5.90 -14.39 12.63
N GLY A 57 6.87 -13.57 13.02
CA GLY A 57 8.14 -13.44 12.34
C GLY A 57 8.04 -12.62 11.06
N HIS A 58 6.97 -11.79 10.89
CA HIS A 58 6.75 -10.94 9.74
C HIS A 58 6.35 -9.52 10.13
N VAL A 59 5.44 -9.36 11.09
CA VAL A 59 4.82 -8.05 11.38
C VAL A 59 4.93 -7.71 12.86
N GLY A 60 5.53 -6.56 13.14
CA GLY A 60 5.57 -6.01 14.49
C GLY A 60 4.22 -5.44 14.91
N CYS A 61 3.66 -5.94 16.00
CA CYS A 61 2.37 -5.54 16.56
C CYS A 61 2.54 -4.92 17.94
N LYS A 62 1.74 -3.91 18.28
CA LYS A 62 1.72 -3.39 19.66
C LYS A 62 1.21 -4.44 20.62
N ALA A 63 1.77 -4.48 21.82
CA ALA A 63 1.31 -5.35 22.88
C ALA A 63 -0.19 -5.15 23.13
N GLY A 64 -0.97 -6.24 23.12
CA GLY A 64 -2.43 -6.22 23.29
C GLY A 64 -3.24 -6.01 22.02
N GLN A 65 -2.61 -5.77 20.87
CA GLN A 65 -3.29 -5.77 19.57
C GLN A 65 -3.30 -7.17 18.94
N ARG A 66 -4.34 -7.46 18.16
CA ARG A 66 -4.39 -8.68 17.34
C ARG A 66 -3.40 -8.51 16.18
N CYS A 67 -2.38 -9.34 16.14
CA CYS A 67 -1.44 -9.37 15.03
C CYS A 67 -2.08 -9.94 13.78
N PRO A 68 -1.78 -9.40 12.60
CA PRO A 68 -2.11 -10.07 11.35
C PRO A 68 -1.54 -11.49 11.35
N LEU A 69 -2.32 -12.44 10.84
CA LEU A 69 -1.82 -13.79 10.61
C LEU A 69 -0.76 -13.74 9.51
N PRO A 70 0.25 -14.61 9.53
CA PRO A 70 1.15 -14.76 8.41
C PRO A 70 0.33 -15.07 7.14
N PRO A 71 0.75 -14.56 5.96
CA PRO A 71 0.01 -14.80 4.73
C PRO A 71 -0.09 -16.31 4.45
N PRO A 72 -1.20 -16.74 3.88
CA PRO A 72 -1.32 -18.11 3.43
C PRO A 72 -0.23 -18.41 2.39
N GLN A 73 0.35 -19.60 2.43
CA GLN A 73 1.41 -20.03 1.49
C GLN A 73 0.96 -19.95 0.02
N ASP A 74 -0.34 -19.97 -0.22
CA ASP A 74 -1.02 -19.93 -1.52
C ASP A 74 -1.55 -18.54 -1.90
N ALA A 75 -1.13 -17.46 -1.22
CA ALA A 75 -1.59 -16.12 -1.57
C ALA A 75 -1.36 -15.81 -3.05
N ARG A 76 -2.38 -15.23 -3.66
CA ARG A 76 -2.43 -15.03 -5.11
C ARG A 76 -1.53 -13.89 -5.55
N ASP A 77 -0.75 -14.13 -6.60
CA ASP A 77 0.00 -13.09 -7.29
C ASP A 77 -0.94 -12.25 -8.17
N LEU A 78 -0.99 -10.96 -7.89
CA LEU A 78 -1.81 -9.98 -8.58
C LEU A 78 -1.01 -9.05 -9.51
N THR A 79 0.28 -9.30 -9.73
CA THR A 79 1.14 -8.44 -10.54
C THR A 79 0.55 -8.14 -11.91
N GLN A 80 0.26 -9.18 -12.68
CA GLN A 80 -0.30 -9.02 -14.03
C GLN A 80 -1.69 -8.40 -14.02
N TRP A 81 -2.50 -8.76 -13.03
CA TRP A 81 -3.83 -8.19 -12.89
C TRP A 81 -3.77 -6.68 -12.57
N THR A 82 -2.85 -6.26 -11.68
CA THR A 82 -2.68 -4.85 -11.31
C THR A 82 -2.22 -4.03 -12.51
N VAL A 83 -1.28 -4.54 -13.29
CA VAL A 83 -0.82 -3.88 -14.53
C VAL A 83 -1.95 -3.79 -15.56
N ALA A 84 -2.69 -4.87 -15.80
CA ALA A 84 -3.81 -4.86 -16.74
C ALA A 84 -4.90 -3.88 -16.30
N ALA A 85 -5.29 -3.89 -15.02
CA ALA A 85 -6.26 -2.96 -14.48
C ALA A 85 -5.81 -1.49 -14.61
N ALA A 86 -4.51 -1.23 -14.42
CA ALA A 86 -3.93 0.10 -14.60
C ALA A 86 -4.16 0.61 -16.04
N VAL A 87 -3.85 -0.22 -17.04
CA VAL A 87 -4.02 0.13 -18.46
C VAL A 87 -5.49 0.34 -18.80
N ASP A 88 -6.35 -0.63 -18.47
CA ASP A 88 -7.77 -0.59 -18.83
C ASP A 88 -8.48 0.68 -18.29
N ILE A 89 -8.16 1.06 -17.05
CA ILE A 89 -8.81 2.22 -16.43
C ILE A 89 -8.20 3.53 -16.91
N ALA A 90 -6.88 3.59 -17.10
CA ALA A 90 -6.23 4.80 -17.64
C ALA A 90 -6.72 5.15 -19.05
N GLU A 91 -7.07 4.15 -19.85
CA GLU A 91 -7.65 4.31 -21.19
C GLU A 91 -9.17 4.52 -21.18
N SER A 92 -9.80 4.52 -20.00
CA SER A 92 -11.25 4.69 -19.88
C SER A 92 -11.71 6.10 -20.30
N VAL A 93 -12.97 6.17 -20.71
CA VAL A 93 -13.61 7.44 -21.11
C VAL A 93 -13.63 8.42 -19.92
N GLU A 94 -13.89 7.90 -18.72
CA GLU A 94 -13.93 8.71 -17.51
C GLU A 94 -12.58 9.39 -17.23
N MET A 95 -11.48 8.67 -17.34
CA MET A 95 -10.13 9.25 -17.15
C MET A 95 -9.82 10.29 -18.20
N SER A 96 -10.25 10.08 -19.46
CA SER A 96 -10.11 11.08 -20.52
C SER A 96 -10.91 12.36 -20.24
N ILE A 97 -12.14 12.24 -19.73
CA ILE A 97 -12.97 13.39 -19.35
C ILE A 97 -12.32 14.16 -18.18
N ILE A 98 -11.84 13.44 -17.16
CA ILE A 98 -11.17 14.06 -16.02
C ILE A 98 -9.92 14.81 -16.47
N ALA A 99 -9.09 14.19 -17.31
CA ALA A 99 -7.87 14.80 -17.85
C ALA A 99 -8.18 16.07 -18.64
N GLN A 100 -9.22 16.06 -19.47
CA GLN A 100 -9.64 17.24 -20.21
C GLN A 100 -10.12 18.36 -19.28
N GLN A 101 -10.96 18.05 -18.30
CA GLN A 101 -11.42 19.04 -17.31
C GLN A 101 -10.27 19.65 -16.52
N ASN A 102 -9.28 18.81 -16.17
CA ASN A 102 -8.11 19.23 -15.41
C ASN A 102 -7.23 20.19 -16.23
N SER A 103 -7.07 19.95 -17.54
CA SER A 103 -6.23 20.77 -18.41
C SER A 103 -6.92 22.07 -18.86
N ASP A 104 -8.17 22.01 -19.26
CA ASP A 104 -8.85 23.08 -20.02
C ASP A 104 -9.75 23.95 -19.16
N GLY A 105 -10.14 23.49 -18.01
CA GLY A 105 -11.19 24.12 -17.19
C GLY A 105 -10.74 25.24 -16.24
N GLY A 106 -9.46 25.63 -16.25
CA GLY A 106 -8.92 26.57 -15.26
C GLY A 106 -9.14 26.10 -13.82
N PRO A 107 -9.16 27.01 -12.82
CA PRO A 107 -9.35 26.60 -11.41
C PRO A 107 -10.65 25.85 -11.14
N GLY A 108 -11.75 26.24 -11.81
CA GLY A 108 -13.05 25.58 -11.66
C GLY A 108 -13.06 24.18 -12.29
N GLY A 109 -12.45 24.03 -13.45
CA GLY A 109 -12.29 22.73 -14.11
C GLY A 109 -11.45 21.77 -13.30
N LYS A 110 -10.39 22.25 -12.68
CA LYS A 110 -9.54 21.45 -11.80
C LYS A 110 -10.29 20.92 -10.58
N ILE A 111 -11.11 21.74 -9.95
CA ILE A 111 -11.97 21.30 -8.84
C ILE A 111 -12.99 20.25 -9.31
N ALA A 112 -13.62 20.48 -10.47
CA ALA A 112 -14.57 19.51 -11.03
C ALA A 112 -13.87 18.18 -11.36
N ALA A 113 -12.68 18.23 -11.94
CA ALA A 113 -11.86 17.05 -12.22
C ALA A 113 -11.55 16.26 -10.93
N TRP A 114 -11.16 16.96 -9.87
CA TRP A 114 -10.90 16.34 -8.57
C TRP A 114 -12.14 15.67 -7.98
N LEU A 115 -13.28 16.35 -7.98
CA LEU A 115 -14.53 15.77 -7.46
C LEU A 115 -14.96 14.55 -8.27
N PHE A 116 -14.79 14.61 -9.60
CA PHE A 116 -15.10 13.46 -10.45
C PHE A 116 -14.12 12.30 -10.20
N PHE A 117 -12.82 12.57 -10.12
CA PHE A 117 -11.82 11.56 -9.81
C PHE A 117 -12.11 10.88 -8.46
N ALA A 118 -12.33 11.66 -7.41
CA ALA A 118 -12.66 11.13 -6.08
C ALA A 118 -13.92 10.25 -6.10
N SER A 119 -14.95 10.62 -6.90
CA SER A 119 -16.15 9.81 -7.07
C SER A 119 -15.94 8.50 -7.81
N MET A 120 -14.79 8.31 -8.45
CA MET A 120 -14.44 7.08 -9.15
C MET A 120 -13.50 6.16 -8.33
N VAL A 121 -12.58 6.75 -7.58
CA VAL A 121 -11.49 6.02 -6.89
C VAL A 121 -11.65 5.98 -5.37
N GLY A 122 -12.58 6.74 -4.79
CA GLY A 122 -12.87 6.76 -3.36
C GLY A 122 -13.38 5.40 -2.87
N ASP A 123 -13.44 5.24 -1.55
CA ASP A 123 -13.86 4.03 -0.88
C ASP A 123 -15.24 3.57 -1.36
N GLY A 124 -15.37 2.28 -1.71
CA GLY A 124 -16.60 1.69 -2.28
C GLY A 124 -16.98 2.16 -3.69
N GLN A 125 -16.17 2.98 -4.36
CA GLN A 125 -16.47 3.52 -5.69
C GLN A 125 -16.11 2.55 -6.82
N LYS A 126 -16.41 2.95 -8.08
CA LYS A 126 -16.29 2.10 -9.28
C LYS A 126 -14.91 1.46 -9.43
N TYR A 127 -13.86 2.23 -9.19
CA TYR A 127 -12.46 1.80 -9.36
C TYR A 127 -11.75 1.47 -8.04
N ASP A 128 -12.48 1.47 -6.93
CA ASP A 128 -11.97 0.89 -5.71
C ASP A 128 -11.91 -0.64 -5.82
N VAL A 129 -10.73 -1.16 -5.63
CA VAL A 129 -10.46 -2.61 -5.73
C VAL A 129 -10.16 -3.24 -4.37
N LYS A 130 -9.94 -2.42 -3.33
CA LYS A 130 -9.48 -2.88 -2.01
C LYS A 130 -10.44 -3.91 -1.42
N ASP A 131 -11.71 -3.57 -1.28
CA ASP A 131 -12.75 -4.46 -0.72
C ASP A 131 -12.89 -5.75 -1.55
N LYS A 132 -12.81 -5.64 -2.87
CA LYS A 132 -12.93 -6.79 -3.76
C LYS A 132 -11.76 -7.76 -3.61
N ILE A 133 -10.56 -7.24 -3.35
CA ILE A 133 -9.37 -8.05 -3.11
C ILE A 133 -9.48 -8.71 -1.73
N GLU A 134 -9.79 -7.95 -0.68
CA GLU A 134 -9.91 -8.47 0.67
C GLU A 134 -10.97 -9.59 0.76
N LEU A 135 -12.17 -9.36 0.25
CA LEU A 135 -13.27 -10.33 0.28
C LEU A 135 -12.97 -11.62 -0.47
N LYS A 136 -12.18 -11.56 -1.55
CA LYS A 136 -11.93 -12.73 -2.42
C LYS A 136 -10.63 -13.44 -2.11
N LEU A 137 -9.62 -12.71 -1.66
CA LEU A 137 -8.24 -13.20 -1.56
C LEU A 137 -7.66 -13.10 -0.15
N GLY A 138 -8.37 -12.42 0.77
CA GLY A 138 -7.91 -12.18 2.14
C GLY A 138 -7.01 -10.96 2.24
N GLN A 139 -6.33 -10.83 3.39
CA GLN A 139 -5.59 -9.61 3.75
C GLN A 139 -4.18 -9.52 3.16
N THR A 140 -3.73 -10.55 2.47
CA THR A 140 -2.36 -10.60 1.94
C THR A 140 -2.35 -11.11 0.50
N ILE A 141 -1.59 -10.43 -0.33
CA ILE A 141 -1.42 -10.75 -1.76
C ILE A 141 0.08 -10.76 -2.13
N LYS A 142 0.40 -11.23 -3.32
CA LYS A 142 1.73 -11.09 -3.92
C LYS A 142 1.72 -10.07 -5.04
N LEU A 143 2.81 -9.33 -5.15
CA LEU A 143 3.19 -8.57 -6.33
C LEU A 143 4.66 -8.88 -6.60
N ASP A 144 4.99 -9.37 -7.79
CA ASP A 144 6.34 -9.76 -8.19
C ASP A 144 7.00 -10.70 -7.17
N ASP A 145 6.26 -11.75 -6.78
CA ASP A 145 6.64 -12.73 -5.75
C ASP A 145 6.92 -12.16 -4.34
N GLN A 146 6.68 -10.87 -4.12
CA GLN A 146 6.76 -10.25 -2.81
C GLN A 146 5.36 -10.13 -2.17
N TRP A 147 5.32 -10.19 -0.86
CA TRP A 147 4.07 -10.13 -0.09
C TRP A 147 3.72 -8.70 0.28
N TYR A 148 2.44 -8.35 0.10
CA TYR A 148 1.89 -7.04 0.42
C TYR A 148 0.51 -7.15 1.05
N GLU A 149 0.05 -6.08 1.68
CA GLU A 149 -1.33 -5.97 2.13
C GLU A 149 -2.29 -5.88 0.94
N PHE A 150 -3.52 -6.31 1.15
CA PHE A 150 -4.58 -6.32 0.12
C PHE A 150 -4.86 -4.93 -0.47
N SER A 151 -4.62 -3.87 0.31
CA SER A 151 -4.82 -2.46 -0.10
C SER A 151 -3.77 -1.97 -1.10
N THR A 152 -2.57 -2.56 -1.10
CA THR A 152 -1.44 -2.10 -1.91
C THR A 152 -1.75 -1.97 -3.40
N PRO A 153 -2.40 -2.94 -4.08
CA PRO A 153 -2.78 -2.76 -5.49
C PRO A 153 -3.70 -1.56 -5.72
N GLY A 154 -4.65 -1.31 -4.81
CA GLY A 154 -5.55 -0.15 -4.90
C GLY A 154 -4.80 1.18 -4.85
N ASN A 155 -3.83 1.29 -3.95
CA ASN A 155 -3.02 2.50 -3.82
C ASN A 155 -2.07 2.71 -5.02
N ILE A 156 -1.49 1.62 -5.55
CA ILE A 156 -0.73 1.66 -6.81
C ILE A 156 -1.61 2.18 -7.95
N LEU A 157 -2.80 1.62 -8.09
CA LEU A 157 -3.75 2.00 -9.12
C LEU A 157 -4.21 3.46 -8.97
N TYR A 158 -4.49 3.92 -7.75
CA TYR A 158 -4.82 5.32 -7.47
C TYR A 158 -3.75 6.28 -8.00
N GLY A 159 -2.47 6.04 -7.69
CA GLY A 159 -1.36 6.86 -8.18
C GLY A 159 -1.29 6.88 -9.70
N PHE A 160 -1.45 5.71 -10.32
CA PHE A 160 -1.41 5.58 -11.77
C PHE A 160 -2.57 6.28 -12.47
N TYR A 161 -3.81 6.07 -11.98
CA TYR A 161 -5.00 6.73 -12.53
C TYR A 161 -4.96 8.24 -12.40
N GLY A 162 -4.48 8.72 -11.26
CA GLY A 162 -4.34 10.14 -11.03
C GLY A 162 -3.37 10.82 -12.00
N LEU A 163 -2.24 10.18 -12.32
CA LEU A 163 -1.33 10.67 -13.37
C LEU A 163 -1.97 10.63 -14.75
N ALA A 164 -2.71 9.57 -15.09
CA ALA A 164 -3.45 9.48 -16.35
C ALA A 164 -4.53 10.58 -16.47
N ALA A 165 -5.16 10.93 -15.34
CA ALA A 165 -6.09 12.05 -15.23
C ALA A 165 -5.43 13.44 -15.23
N GLY A 166 -4.11 13.52 -15.33
CA GLY A 166 -3.35 14.76 -15.43
C GLY A 166 -3.08 15.46 -14.08
N PHE A 167 -3.29 14.82 -12.96
CA PHE A 167 -2.91 15.35 -11.66
C PHE A 167 -1.40 15.22 -11.42
N THR A 168 -0.85 16.12 -10.63
CA THR A 168 0.54 16.03 -10.19
C THR A 168 0.67 15.06 -9.02
N LYS A 169 1.87 14.53 -8.81
CA LYS A 169 2.18 13.68 -7.64
C LYS A 169 1.81 14.34 -6.32
N GLN A 170 2.13 15.63 -6.18
CA GLN A 170 1.82 16.39 -4.96
C GLN A 170 0.31 16.49 -4.71
N GLU A 171 -0.48 16.71 -5.75
CA GLU A 171 -1.94 16.75 -5.64
C GLU A 171 -2.50 15.39 -5.22
N LEU A 172 -1.98 14.31 -5.78
CA LEU A 172 -2.42 12.96 -5.45
C LEU A 172 -2.11 12.59 -4.00
N HIS A 173 -0.90 12.87 -3.53
CA HIS A 173 -0.56 12.65 -2.13
C HIS A 173 -1.38 13.54 -1.18
N ALA A 174 -1.61 14.81 -1.54
CA ALA A 174 -2.47 15.69 -0.75
C ALA A 174 -3.92 15.17 -0.70
N GLY A 175 -4.43 14.65 -1.82
CA GLY A 175 -5.77 14.04 -1.89
C GLY A 175 -5.89 12.79 -1.01
N ALA A 176 -4.90 11.89 -1.07
CA ALA A 176 -4.85 10.70 -0.23
C ALA A 176 -4.79 11.07 1.27
N GLY A 177 -3.93 12.02 1.63
CA GLY A 177 -3.82 12.49 3.01
C GLY A 177 -5.11 13.15 3.53
N VAL A 178 -5.84 13.89 2.69
CA VAL A 178 -7.15 14.44 3.07
C VAL A 178 -8.18 13.32 3.29
N ALA A 179 -8.22 12.32 2.42
CA ALA A 179 -9.10 11.17 2.59
C ALA A 179 -8.80 10.45 3.90
N GLN A 180 -7.54 10.15 4.17
CA GLN A 180 -7.08 9.50 5.40
C GLN A 180 -7.42 10.32 6.66
N TRP A 181 -7.33 11.64 6.59
CA TRP A 181 -7.69 12.53 7.69
C TRP A 181 -9.20 12.51 7.97
N LEU A 182 -10.03 12.45 6.91
CA LEU A 182 -11.49 12.32 7.05
C LEU A 182 -11.86 10.97 7.67
N ASP A 183 -11.23 9.88 7.27
CA ASP A 183 -11.44 8.56 7.85
C ASP A 183 -11.00 8.52 9.31
N HIS A 184 -9.91 9.21 9.66
CA HIS A 184 -9.49 9.36 11.05
C HIS A 184 -10.55 10.05 11.92
N ILE A 185 -11.16 11.12 11.42
CA ILE A 185 -12.22 11.83 12.16
C ILE A 185 -13.47 10.98 12.31
N ASN A 186 -13.85 10.26 11.26
CA ASN A 186 -15.10 9.50 11.23
C ASN A 186 -14.99 8.14 11.93
N GLU A 187 -13.88 7.45 11.78
CA GLU A 187 -13.72 6.04 12.15
C GLU A 187 -12.55 5.77 13.09
N GLY A 188 -11.74 6.79 13.40
CA GLY A 188 -10.54 6.64 14.22
C GLY A 188 -9.39 5.92 13.50
N ALA A 189 -9.38 5.95 12.16
CA ALA A 189 -8.31 5.38 11.35
C ALA A 189 -6.95 6.00 11.67
N LYS A 190 -5.87 5.31 11.32
CA LYS A 190 -4.51 5.86 11.45
C LYS A 190 -4.29 6.97 10.44
N ILE A 191 -3.60 8.01 10.85
CA ILE A 191 -3.10 9.04 9.93
C ILE A 191 -1.57 9.01 9.93
N GLY A 192 -0.98 9.39 8.79
CA GLY A 192 0.44 9.63 8.65
C GLY A 192 0.89 10.93 9.31
N ASP A 193 2.10 11.33 9.06
CA ASP A 193 2.67 12.60 9.49
C ASP A 193 2.75 13.62 8.32
N TRP A 194 3.28 14.81 8.59
CA TRP A 194 3.41 15.83 7.56
C TRP A 194 4.42 15.46 6.45
N SER A 195 5.33 14.51 6.67
CA SER A 195 6.28 14.07 5.64
C SER A 195 5.60 13.23 4.55
N THR A 196 4.50 12.59 4.89
CA THR A 196 3.65 11.82 3.96
C THR A 196 2.35 12.56 3.60
N LEU A 197 2.27 13.86 3.89
CA LEU A 197 1.06 14.69 3.69
C LEU A 197 -0.19 14.10 4.37
N LEU A 198 -0.02 13.55 5.57
CA LEU A 198 -1.04 12.92 6.41
C LEU A 198 -1.51 11.53 5.92
N ASP A 199 -1.03 11.04 4.80
CA ASP A 199 -1.25 9.66 4.38
C ASP A 199 -0.44 8.68 5.24
N THR A 200 -0.83 7.42 5.30
CA THR A 200 0.02 6.42 5.97
C THR A 200 1.29 6.21 5.15
N SER A 201 2.41 5.87 5.79
CA SER A 201 3.67 5.65 5.06
C SER A 201 3.52 4.55 4.01
N ASP A 202 2.70 3.56 4.30
CA ASP A 202 2.48 2.39 3.46
C ASP A 202 1.70 2.75 2.19
N ASP A 203 0.64 3.51 2.33
CA ASP A 203 -0.17 4.01 1.22
C ASP A 203 0.63 5.00 0.37
N TYR A 204 1.38 5.90 1.01
CA TYR A 204 2.25 6.85 0.33
C TYR A 204 3.23 6.17 -0.63
N TYR A 205 3.95 5.14 -0.17
CA TYR A 205 4.92 4.44 -1.03
C TYR A 205 4.26 3.56 -2.09
N ALA A 206 3.08 3.00 -1.81
CA ALA A 206 2.30 2.28 -2.82
C ALA A 206 1.85 3.22 -3.95
N ILE A 207 1.40 4.43 -3.62
CA ILE A 207 1.05 5.49 -4.58
C ILE A 207 2.28 5.89 -5.40
N GLU A 208 3.45 6.11 -4.76
CA GLU A 208 4.71 6.40 -5.46
C GLU A 208 5.09 5.28 -6.43
N PHE A 209 4.88 4.02 -6.08
CA PHE A 209 5.13 2.91 -6.99
C PHE A 209 4.22 2.97 -8.22
N GLY A 210 2.96 3.37 -8.06
CA GLY A 210 2.03 3.61 -9.16
C GLY A 210 2.55 4.64 -10.18
N PHE A 211 3.30 5.65 -9.71
CA PHE A 211 3.92 6.63 -10.59
C PHE A 211 5.05 6.08 -11.46
N PHE A 212 5.69 5.00 -11.06
CA PHE A 212 6.74 4.33 -11.84
C PHE A 212 6.20 3.35 -12.87
N LEU A 213 4.93 2.95 -12.77
CA LEU A 213 4.26 2.15 -13.79
C LEU A 213 4.00 2.96 -15.06
N SER A 214 4.90 3.89 -15.44
CA SER A 214 4.71 4.73 -16.60
C SER A 214 4.47 3.89 -17.84
N ILE A 215 3.25 3.94 -18.36
CA ILE A 215 2.95 3.50 -19.71
C ILE A 215 3.75 4.38 -20.67
N PRO A 216 4.41 3.80 -21.68
CA PRO A 216 4.87 4.57 -22.81
C PRO A 216 3.64 5.28 -23.38
N SER A 217 3.58 6.60 -23.23
CA SER A 217 2.46 7.43 -23.63
C SER A 217 2.17 7.24 -25.13
N PRO A 218 0.99 6.71 -25.53
CA PRO A 218 0.53 6.83 -26.90
C PRO A 218 -0.06 8.21 -27.20
N ILE A 219 -0.10 9.11 -26.20
CA ILE A 219 -0.72 10.45 -26.34
C ILE A 219 0.36 11.53 -26.33
N ARG A 220 1.36 11.42 -27.21
CA ARG A 220 2.11 12.54 -27.74
C ARG A 220 2.07 12.47 -29.26
N ARG A 221 0.98 12.92 -29.81
CA ARG A 221 0.92 13.37 -31.19
C ARG A 221 0.11 14.67 -31.25
#